data_74e2b51fcb95093f9c335a95af1d9473
#
_entry.id   74e2b51fcb95093f9c335a95af1d9473
#
_cell.length_a   1.000
_cell.length_b   1.000
_cell.length_c   1.000
_cell.angle_alpha   90.00
_cell.angle_beta   90.00
_cell.angle_gamma   90.00
#
_symmetry.space_group_name_H-M   'P 1'
#
loop_
_entity.id
_entity.type
_entity.pdbx_description
1 polymer ?
#
loop_
_entity_poly.entity_id
_entity_poly.type
_entity_poly.pdbx_seq_one_letter_code
_entity_poly.pdbx_strand_id
1 'polypeptide(L)'
;MTSLSTHIANENTLSVFIQRFERALREAFYEQADINQLSLQRGLPAAVWTRIMNEVPLSVAIPTEYGGRGSIVKECLALLSAASYESLPLSLTFGINIALFLEPVSKYANEQVKAPIFDRFLTQQSMGGLMITEPDYGSDALNMRTSYRTAGEDYRITGTKHWQGLTGQADFWLVTARGQLPNGELARDIDFFITDNAVPAQQIKVERLYNNLGLYMIPYGLNTIDIQVPAQQRLVAESTGIKMMLDILHRSRMQFPGMGMGFIKRMLDEAIGHCSQRMVGSSNLLALDSVQFQLSRIQAAYTICSAMCHRSSHISGIANNLAMEGIEANAMKALVTDLMQESAQLCLQVSGANGYKISHIAGRGIVDSRPFQIFEGSNEMLYTQIAEMMIKKMRKGKEPNLAAFLATYDLTRDASAYFKDTLDFAPGEGLMQRKLVDLGKIISRVIAASYVLALANDGFRDDLVTGSIEHLRRDIAHLVSNLYLDSRVKVIDDYVTGSDWLSFT
;
A
#
# COMPACT_ATOMS: atom_id res chain seq x y z
N MET A 1 31.20 12.15 31.50
CA MET A 1 29.97 11.39 31.31
C MET A 1 29.01 12.04 30.28
N THR A 2 29.10 13.35 30.04
CA THR A 2 28.22 14.09 29.10
C THR A 2 28.55 13.89 27.61
N SER A 3 29.77 13.51 27.22
CA SER A 3 30.13 13.33 25.80
C SER A 3 29.75 11.95 25.22
N LEU A 4 29.74 10.90 26.02
CA LEU A 4 29.29 9.57 25.57
C LEU A 4 27.77 9.51 25.37
N SER A 5 26.98 10.13 26.26
CA SER A 5 25.51 10.15 26.13
C SER A 5 25.03 10.95 24.95
N THR A 6 25.74 12.05 24.58
CA THR A 6 25.44 12.85 23.37
C THR A 6 25.85 12.14 22.08
N HIS A 7 26.93 11.33 22.07
CA HIS A 7 27.31 10.53 20.92
C HIS A 7 26.31 9.38 20.67
N ILE A 8 25.92 8.65 21.72
CA ILE A 8 24.92 7.56 21.61
C ILE A 8 23.55 8.11 21.20
N ALA A 9 23.13 9.29 21.70
CA ALA A 9 21.89 9.93 21.28
C ALA A 9 21.92 10.37 19.80
N ASN A 10 23.09 10.81 19.30
CA ASN A 10 23.26 11.17 17.89
C ASN A 10 23.25 9.96 16.96
N GLU A 11 23.80 8.82 17.38
CA GLU A 11 23.85 7.58 16.59
C GLU A 11 22.48 6.92 16.42
N ASN A 12 21.49 7.28 17.22
CA ASN A 12 20.14 6.68 17.20
C ASN A 12 19.07 7.57 16.56
N THR A 13 19.44 8.69 15.94
CA THR A 13 18.48 9.54 15.24
C THR A 13 17.92 8.84 14.00
N LEU A 14 16.69 9.18 13.60
CA LEU A 14 16.07 8.66 12.39
C LEU A 14 16.97 8.86 11.16
N SER A 15 17.58 10.02 11.01
CA SER A 15 18.44 10.34 9.87
C SER A 15 19.65 9.39 9.78
N VAL A 16 20.33 9.15 10.90
CA VAL A 16 21.49 8.24 10.95
C VAL A 16 21.05 6.80 10.67
N PHE A 17 19.93 6.38 11.23
CA PHE A 17 19.38 5.04 11.00
C PHE A 17 19.06 4.83 9.51
N ILE A 18 18.35 5.75 8.86
CA ILE A 18 18.01 5.65 7.45
C ILE A 18 19.25 5.70 6.56
N GLN A 19 20.23 6.56 6.83
CA GLN A 19 21.49 6.60 6.08
C GLN A 19 22.27 5.27 6.17
N ARG A 20 22.31 4.64 7.35
CA ARG A 20 22.91 3.31 7.53
C ARG A 20 22.16 2.26 6.70
N PHE A 21 20.85 2.27 6.77
CA PHE A 21 19.99 1.35 6.03
C PHE A 21 20.16 1.52 4.51
N GLU A 22 20.15 2.76 3.99
CA GLU A 22 20.39 3.05 2.57
C GLU A 22 21.78 2.58 2.12
N ARG A 23 22.80 2.72 2.97
CA ARG A 23 24.14 2.18 2.69
C ARG A 23 24.09 0.66 2.58
N ALA A 24 23.43 -0.01 3.53
CA ALA A 24 23.26 -1.46 3.49
C ALA A 24 22.56 -1.95 2.23
N LEU A 25 21.53 -1.22 1.77
CA LEU A 25 20.83 -1.52 0.52
C LEU A 25 21.78 -1.40 -0.70
N ARG A 26 22.59 -0.33 -0.77
CA ARG A 26 23.55 -0.16 -1.87
C ARG A 26 24.60 -1.27 -1.87
N GLU A 27 25.19 -1.58 -0.73
CA GLU A 27 26.14 -2.68 -0.61
C GLU A 27 25.53 -4.02 -1.01
N ALA A 28 24.33 -4.33 -0.54
CA ALA A 28 23.64 -5.59 -0.84
C ALA A 28 23.24 -5.73 -2.31
N PHE A 29 22.76 -4.66 -2.94
CA PHE A 29 22.16 -4.71 -4.27
C PHE A 29 23.09 -4.34 -5.43
N TYR A 30 24.23 -3.70 -5.15
CA TYR A 30 25.16 -3.25 -6.20
C TYR A 30 26.60 -3.73 -6.01
N GLU A 31 27.00 -4.07 -4.79
CA GLU A 31 28.39 -4.53 -4.51
C GLU A 31 28.43 -6.05 -4.30
N GLN A 32 27.49 -6.61 -3.52
CA GLN A 32 27.44 -8.06 -3.24
C GLN A 32 26.64 -8.84 -4.29
N ALA A 33 25.71 -8.19 -4.96
CA ALA A 33 24.83 -8.81 -5.97
C ALA A 33 24.41 -7.79 -7.03
N ASP A 34 23.74 -8.27 -8.10
CA ASP A 34 23.11 -7.43 -9.11
C ASP A 34 21.59 -7.45 -8.90
N ILE A 35 21.01 -6.30 -8.46
CA ILE A 35 19.57 -6.16 -8.23
C ILE A 35 18.75 -6.52 -9.49
N ASN A 36 19.29 -6.32 -10.68
CA ASN A 36 18.61 -6.65 -11.93
C ASN A 36 18.42 -8.17 -12.06
N GLN A 37 19.40 -8.95 -11.63
CA GLN A 37 19.31 -10.41 -11.60
C GLN A 37 18.45 -10.90 -10.44
N LEU A 38 18.60 -10.32 -9.25
CA LEU A 38 17.81 -10.65 -8.06
C LEU A 38 16.32 -10.41 -8.29
N SER A 39 15.97 -9.38 -9.05
CA SER A 39 14.57 -9.03 -9.36
C SER A 39 13.85 -10.07 -10.24
N LEU A 40 14.60 -11.02 -10.83
CA LEU A 40 14.07 -12.14 -11.60
C LEU A 40 13.98 -13.44 -10.79
N GLN A 41 14.36 -13.42 -9.52
CA GLN A 41 14.43 -14.59 -8.66
C GLN A 41 13.39 -14.50 -7.54
N ARG A 42 12.87 -15.66 -7.15
CA ARG A 42 11.96 -15.75 -6.00
C ARG A 42 12.78 -15.69 -4.71
N GLY A 43 12.44 -14.73 -3.84
CA GLY A 43 13.17 -14.47 -2.60
C GLY A 43 14.51 -13.75 -2.85
N LEU A 44 15.28 -13.58 -1.80
CA LEU A 44 16.63 -13.01 -1.84
C LEU A 44 17.64 -14.06 -1.37
N PRO A 45 18.87 -14.07 -1.93
CA PRO A 45 19.96 -14.89 -1.39
C PRO A 45 20.22 -14.56 0.07
N ALA A 46 20.54 -15.58 0.88
CA ALA A 46 20.73 -15.42 2.33
C ALA A 46 21.74 -14.33 2.69
N ALA A 47 22.85 -14.22 1.95
CA ALA A 47 23.87 -13.19 2.20
C ALA A 47 23.32 -11.76 1.99
N VAL A 48 22.54 -11.54 0.92
CA VAL A 48 21.89 -10.25 0.62
C VAL A 48 20.87 -9.92 1.72
N TRP A 49 20.02 -10.88 2.07
CA TRP A 49 19.03 -10.73 3.13
C TRP A 49 19.71 -10.39 4.47
N THR A 50 20.70 -11.17 4.88
CA THR A 50 21.42 -10.95 6.13
C THR A 50 22.07 -9.56 6.18
N ARG A 51 22.70 -9.09 5.07
CA ARG A 51 23.28 -7.75 5.02
C ARG A 51 22.24 -6.65 5.30
N ILE A 52 21.08 -6.77 4.70
CA ILE A 52 19.97 -5.81 4.88
C ILE A 52 19.43 -5.89 6.33
N MET A 53 19.17 -7.10 6.81
CA MET A 53 18.52 -7.33 8.11
C MET A 53 19.44 -7.06 9.30
N ASN A 54 20.77 -7.04 9.12
CA ASN A 54 21.70 -6.63 10.16
C ASN A 54 21.53 -5.17 10.63
N GLU A 55 20.86 -4.33 9.84
CA GLU A 55 20.45 -2.98 10.26
C GLU A 55 19.18 -2.98 11.13
N VAL A 56 18.61 -4.15 11.39
CA VAL A 56 17.38 -4.37 12.18
C VAL A 56 16.21 -3.46 11.71
N PRO A 57 15.88 -3.44 10.40
CA PRO A 57 14.95 -2.48 9.83
C PRO A 57 13.56 -2.56 10.47
N LEU A 58 13.08 -3.75 10.85
CA LEU A 58 11.75 -3.95 11.43
C LEU A 58 11.62 -3.43 12.87
N SER A 59 12.72 -3.02 13.51
CA SER A 59 12.71 -2.35 14.82
C SER A 59 11.85 -1.07 14.85
N VAL A 60 11.62 -0.43 13.70
CA VAL A 60 10.78 0.77 13.58
C VAL A 60 9.33 0.52 14.01
N ALA A 61 8.83 -0.72 13.88
CA ALA A 61 7.45 -1.11 14.21
C ALA A 61 7.34 -1.83 15.57
N ILE A 62 8.42 -1.91 16.33
CA ILE A 62 8.45 -2.56 17.66
C ILE A 62 8.51 -1.48 18.73
N PRO A 63 7.64 -1.55 19.77
CA PRO A 63 7.65 -0.60 20.87
C PRO A 63 8.98 -0.59 21.65
N THR A 64 9.29 0.55 22.26
CA THR A 64 10.57 0.75 22.97
C THR A 64 10.73 -0.16 24.19
N GLU A 65 9.65 -0.49 24.86
CA GLU A 65 9.65 -1.42 25.99
C GLU A 65 10.08 -2.84 25.63
N TYR A 66 10.02 -3.20 24.33
CA TYR A 66 10.51 -4.47 23.80
C TYR A 66 11.84 -4.33 23.02
N GLY A 67 12.52 -3.20 23.15
CA GLY A 67 13.82 -2.97 22.51
C GLY A 67 13.74 -2.43 21.07
N GLY A 68 12.57 -2.09 20.57
CA GLY A 68 12.38 -1.47 19.26
C GLY A 68 12.58 0.05 19.28
N ARG A 69 12.24 0.70 18.15
CA ARG A 69 12.36 2.16 17.95
C ARG A 69 11.10 2.93 18.34
N GLY A 70 10.00 2.25 18.70
CA GLY A 70 8.82 2.87 19.29
C GLY A 70 7.56 2.86 18.43
N SER A 71 7.51 2.14 17.32
CA SER A 71 6.35 2.08 16.41
C SER A 71 5.89 3.48 15.94
N ILE A 72 6.87 4.32 15.60
CA ILE A 72 6.62 5.70 15.14
C ILE A 72 6.34 5.68 13.64
N VAL A 73 5.16 6.09 13.23
CA VAL A 73 4.71 6.06 11.82
C VAL A 73 5.70 6.75 10.87
N LYS A 74 6.25 7.91 11.27
CA LYS A 74 7.27 8.63 10.49
C LYS A 74 8.48 7.75 10.17
N GLU A 75 8.94 6.93 11.13
CA GLU A 75 10.07 6.02 10.94
C GLU A 75 9.70 4.85 10.02
N CYS A 76 8.50 4.30 10.17
CA CYS A 76 7.97 3.27 9.27
C CYS A 76 7.91 3.77 7.82
N LEU A 77 7.33 4.96 7.58
CA LEU A 77 7.24 5.57 6.25
C LEU A 77 8.61 5.87 5.65
N ALA A 78 9.57 6.36 6.45
CA ALA A 78 10.93 6.64 6.00
C ALA A 78 11.66 5.35 5.58
N LEU A 79 11.53 4.27 6.37
CA LEU A 79 12.09 2.95 6.03
C LEU A 79 11.49 2.42 4.73
N LEU A 80 10.15 2.47 4.60
CA LEU A 80 9.45 2.00 3.39
C LEU A 80 9.87 2.80 2.16
N SER A 81 10.08 4.11 2.30
CA SER A 81 10.56 4.98 1.23
C SER A 81 11.99 4.64 0.82
N ALA A 82 12.91 4.47 1.77
CA ALA A 82 14.29 4.09 1.48
C ALA A 82 14.35 2.71 0.78
N ALA A 83 13.59 1.74 1.27
CA ALA A 83 13.52 0.42 0.65
C ALA A 83 12.95 0.45 -0.76
N SER A 84 11.86 1.18 -1.00
CA SER A 84 11.18 1.22 -2.30
C SER A 84 11.94 1.99 -3.37
N TYR A 85 12.82 2.89 -2.99
CA TYR A 85 13.73 3.55 -3.91
C TYR A 85 14.64 2.54 -4.64
N GLU A 86 15.13 1.54 -3.93
CA GLU A 86 15.96 0.48 -4.50
C GLU A 86 15.14 -0.71 -5.01
N SER A 87 14.16 -1.16 -4.22
CA SER A 87 13.37 -2.35 -4.51
C SER A 87 11.95 -2.22 -3.94
N LEU A 88 10.97 -2.05 -4.81
CA LEU A 88 9.55 -2.03 -4.41
C LEU A 88 9.11 -3.35 -3.74
N PRO A 89 9.53 -4.55 -4.24
CA PRO A 89 9.25 -5.81 -3.55
C PRO A 89 9.82 -5.87 -2.13
N LEU A 90 11.02 -5.36 -1.90
CA LEU A 90 11.61 -5.32 -0.54
C LEU A 90 10.80 -4.39 0.38
N SER A 91 10.41 -3.22 -0.12
CA SER A 91 9.55 -2.30 0.64
C SER A 91 8.21 -2.93 1.01
N LEU A 92 7.59 -3.66 0.08
CA LEU A 92 6.35 -4.40 0.35
C LEU A 92 6.58 -5.52 1.39
N THR A 93 7.72 -6.23 1.34
CA THR A 93 8.10 -7.19 2.38
C THR A 93 8.09 -6.54 3.75
N PHE A 94 8.71 -5.37 3.91
CA PHE A 94 8.68 -4.64 5.17
C PHE A 94 7.28 -4.11 5.51
N GLY A 95 6.53 -3.60 4.54
CA GLY A 95 5.16 -3.14 4.75
C GLY A 95 4.22 -4.24 5.28
N ILE A 96 4.34 -5.46 4.75
CA ILE A 96 3.62 -6.64 5.25
C ILE A 96 3.98 -6.90 6.72
N ASN A 97 5.27 -6.91 7.04
CA ASN A 97 5.73 -7.15 8.41
C ASN A 97 5.28 -6.06 9.38
N ILE A 98 5.40 -4.80 8.98
CA ILE A 98 5.07 -3.64 9.82
C ILE A 98 3.56 -3.56 10.05
N ALA A 99 2.80 -3.28 8.99
CA ALA A 99 1.39 -2.91 9.09
C ALA A 99 0.44 -4.10 9.28
N LEU A 100 0.80 -5.28 8.73
CA LEU A 100 -0.07 -6.44 8.74
C LEU A 100 0.30 -7.49 9.80
N PHE A 101 1.43 -7.31 10.52
CA PHE A 101 1.84 -8.22 11.59
C PHE A 101 2.28 -7.50 12.86
N LEU A 102 3.37 -6.73 12.85
CA LEU A 102 3.99 -6.16 14.06
C LEU A 102 3.09 -5.14 14.76
N GLU A 103 2.49 -4.19 14.02
CA GLU A 103 1.56 -3.22 14.60
C GLU A 103 0.28 -3.88 15.14
N PRO A 104 -0.39 -4.84 14.44
CA PRO A 104 -1.48 -5.61 15.01
C PRO A 104 -1.10 -6.39 16.26
N VAL A 105 0.07 -7.04 16.30
CA VAL A 105 0.57 -7.75 17.48
C VAL A 105 0.80 -6.76 18.62
N SER A 106 1.44 -5.63 18.35
CA SER A 106 1.68 -4.58 19.35
C SER A 106 0.38 -4.07 19.96
N LYS A 107 -0.65 -3.85 19.15
CA LYS A 107 -1.92 -3.27 19.58
C LYS A 107 -2.88 -4.27 20.22
N TYR A 108 -3.01 -5.48 19.66
CA TYR A 108 -4.11 -6.39 19.95
C TYR A 108 -3.70 -7.72 20.57
N ALA A 109 -2.40 -8.07 20.61
CA ALA A 109 -1.98 -9.32 21.21
C ALA A 109 -1.97 -9.26 22.75
N ASN A 110 -2.15 -10.42 23.38
CA ASN A 110 -1.95 -10.56 24.80
C ASN A 110 -0.49 -10.28 25.18
N GLU A 111 -0.24 -9.64 26.31
CA GLU A 111 1.10 -9.25 26.76
C GLU A 111 2.07 -10.42 26.82
N GLN A 112 1.58 -11.61 27.20
CA GLN A 112 2.41 -12.83 27.35
C GLN A 112 3.06 -13.29 26.04
N VAL A 113 2.48 -12.96 24.87
CA VAL A 113 2.99 -13.39 23.57
C VAL A 113 3.83 -12.33 22.86
N LYS A 114 3.75 -11.06 23.27
CA LYS A 114 4.45 -9.95 22.61
C LYS A 114 5.97 -10.06 22.70
N ALA A 115 6.50 -10.17 23.92
CA ALA A 115 7.94 -10.14 24.16
C ALA A 115 8.72 -11.22 23.36
N PRO A 116 8.35 -12.53 23.37
CA PRO A 116 9.05 -13.53 22.61
C PRO A 116 8.95 -13.33 21.09
N ILE A 117 7.86 -12.78 20.58
CA ILE A 117 7.71 -12.47 19.16
C ILE A 117 8.65 -11.34 18.77
N PHE A 118 8.61 -10.22 19.47
CA PHE A 118 9.45 -9.05 19.16
C PHE A 118 10.94 -9.36 19.30
N ASP A 119 11.34 -10.16 20.30
CA ASP A 119 12.73 -10.61 20.43
C ASP A 119 13.21 -11.36 19.18
N ARG A 120 12.41 -12.27 18.63
CA ARG A 120 12.77 -13.00 17.40
C ARG A 120 12.90 -12.08 16.17
N PHE A 121 12.09 -11.03 16.08
CA PHE A 121 12.24 -10.02 15.02
C PHE A 121 13.54 -9.22 15.17
N LEU A 122 13.93 -8.88 16.38
CA LEU A 122 15.14 -8.10 16.67
C LEU A 122 16.43 -8.92 16.56
N THR A 123 16.41 -10.20 16.95
CA THR A 123 17.62 -11.02 17.13
C THR A 123 17.78 -12.13 16.10
N GLN A 124 16.68 -12.63 15.50
CA GLN A 124 16.69 -13.78 14.61
C GLN A 124 16.24 -13.44 13.18
N GLN A 125 16.02 -12.15 12.89
CA GLN A 125 15.56 -11.69 11.56
C GLN A 125 14.22 -12.33 11.11
N SER A 126 13.35 -12.69 12.07
CA SER A 126 12.06 -13.31 11.78
C SER A 126 11.14 -12.41 10.97
N MET A 127 10.22 -13.03 10.25
CA MET A 127 9.21 -12.36 9.44
C MET A 127 7.80 -12.80 9.84
N GLY A 128 6.84 -11.91 9.66
CA GLY A 128 5.42 -12.17 9.88
C GLY A 128 4.54 -11.63 8.76
N GLY A 129 3.36 -12.20 8.65
CA GLY A 129 2.39 -11.79 7.64
C GLY A 129 0.95 -12.03 8.06
N LEU A 130 0.02 -11.68 7.18
CA LEU A 130 -1.42 -11.79 7.40
C LEU A 130 -2.08 -12.67 6.34
N MET A 131 -2.93 -13.60 6.76
CA MET A 131 -3.70 -14.49 5.89
C MET A 131 -5.20 -14.17 5.98
N ILE A 132 -5.73 -13.47 4.96
CA ILE A 132 -7.18 -13.17 4.83
C ILE A 132 -7.79 -13.93 3.66
N THR A 133 -7.25 -13.74 2.45
CA THR A 133 -7.84 -14.12 1.17
C THR A 133 -7.94 -15.64 1.00
N GLU A 134 -9.07 -16.08 0.47
CA GLU A 134 -9.36 -17.50 0.13
C GLU A 134 -9.70 -17.64 -1.36
N PRO A 135 -9.56 -18.85 -1.98
CA PRO A 135 -9.78 -19.04 -3.40
C PRO A 135 -11.08 -18.43 -3.95
N ASP A 136 -12.17 -18.53 -3.20
CA ASP A 136 -13.50 -18.04 -3.62
C ASP A 136 -13.90 -16.71 -2.97
N TYR A 137 -13.06 -16.16 -2.06
CA TYR A 137 -13.38 -15.00 -1.23
C TYR A 137 -12.23 -13.97 -1.23
N GLY A 138 -12.04 -13.27 -2.35
CA GLY A 138 -11.09 -12.18 -2.49
C GLY A 138 -11.64 -10.86 -1.95
N SER A 139 -12.43 -10.15 -2.79
CA SER A 139 -13.07 -8.88 -2.39
C SER A 139 -14.17 -9.07 -1.34
N ASP A 140 -14.76 -10.26 -1.28
CA ASP A 140 -15.79 -10.65 -0.31
C ASP A 140 -15.20 -11.39 0.90
N ALA A 141 -14.17 -10.81 1.50
CA ALA A 141 -13.42 -11.42 2.59
C ALA A 141 -14.26 -11.73 3.84
N LEU A 142 -15.39 -11.03 4.05
CA LEU A 142 -16.29 -11.26 5.18
C LEU A 142 -17.00 -12.64 5.10
N ASN A 143 -17.07 -13.25 3.93
CA ASN A 143 -17.67 -14.56 3.70
C ASN A 143 -16.66 -15.71 3.69
N MET A 144 -15.41 -15.47 4.15
CA MET A 144 -14.38 -16.50 4.25
C MET A 144 -14.87 -17.76 4.95
N ARG A 145 -14.29 -18.91 4.58
CA ARG A 145 -14.68 -20.25 5.06
C ARG A 145 -13.70 -20.85 6.06
N THR A 146 -12.47 -20.37 6.13
CA THR A 146 -11.55 -20.77 7.21
C THR A 146 -12.23 -20.57 8.53
N SER A 147 -12.26 -21.61 9.34
CA SER A 147 -13.03 -21.66 10.58
C SER A 147 -12.22 -22.19 11.74
N TYR A 148 -12.64 -21.86 12.95
CA TYR A 148 -12.05 -22.40 14.16
C TYR A 148 -13.12 -22.94 15.12
N ARG A 149 -12.68 -23.89 15.96
CA ARG A 149 -13.46 -24.42 17.09
C ARG A 149 -12.56 -24.54 18.32
N THR A 150 -13.15 -24.52 19.50
CA THR A 150 -12.46 -24.85 20.74
C THR A 150 -12.02 -26.30 20.75
N ALA A 151 -10.80 -26.58 21.17
CA ALA A 151 -10.19 -27.90 21.28
C ALA A 151 -9.43 -28.00 22.63
N GLY A 152 -10.15 -28.32 23.71
CA GLY A 152 -9.64 -28.20 25.07
C GLY A 152 -9.50 -26.71 25.46
N GLU A 153 -8.30 -26.31 25.87
CA GLU A 153 -7.94 -24.91 26.17
C GLU A 153 -7.48 -24.14 24.93
N ASP A 154 -7.32 -24.80 23.80
CA ASP A 154 -6.79 -24.28 22.54
C ASP A 154 -7.88 -24.07 21.50
N TYR A 155 -7.48 -23.53 20.35
CA TYR A 155 -8.31 -23.44 19.14
C TYR A 155 -7.72 -24.30 18.03
N ARG A 156 -8.58 -25.13 17.37
CA ARG A 156 -8.23 -25.78 16.12
C ARG A 156 -8.78 -24.97 14.96
N ILE A 157 -7.91 -24.61 14.02
CA ILE A 157 -8.23 -23.77 12.86
C ILE A 157 -8.03 -24.61 11.60
N THR A 158 -9.05 -24.60 10.70
CA THR A 158 -9.00 -25.34 9.43
C THR A 158 -9.49 -24.47 8.28
N GLY A 159 -8.86 -24.61 7.13
CA GLY A 159 -9.25 -23.86 5.92
C GLY A 159 -8.18 -23.80 4.86
N THR A 160 -8.36 -22.87 3.92
CA THR A 160 -7.43 -22.65 2.81
C THR A 160 -7.23 -21.14 2.62
N LYS A 161 -5.98 -20.72 2.51
CA LYS A 161 -5.62 -19.30 2.24
C LYS A 161 -4.73 -19.22 1.01
N HIS A 162 -4.87 -18.14 0.22
CA HIS A 162 -4.01 -17.94 -0.94
C HIS A 162 -3.67 -16.48 -1.21
N TRP A 163 -2.70 -16.24 -2.08
CA TRP A 163 -2.17 -14.92 -2.42
C TRP A 163 -1.56 -14.16 -1.23
N GLN A 164 -1.14 -14.84 -0.17
CA GLN A 164 -0.38 -14.20 0.90
C GLN A 164 1.07 -13.98 0.45
N GLY A 165 1.52 -12.74 0.51
CA GLY A 165 2.95 -12.43 0.40
C GLY A 165 3.73 -13.08 1.54
N LEU A 166 4.95 -13.52 1.27
CA LEU A 166 5.84 -14.25 2.18
C LEU A 166 5.42 -15.73 2.42
N THR A 167 4.56 -16.31 1.58
CA THR A 167 4.22 -17.73 1.64
C THR A 167 5.48 -18.60 1.64
N GLY A 168 5.65 -19.42 2.70
CA GLY A 168 6.84 -20.28 2.90
C GLY A 168 8.10 -19.55 3.40
N GLN A 169 8.06 -18.24 3.62
CA GLN A 169 9.16 -17.47 4.19
C GLN A 169 8.85 -16.90 5.57
N ALA A 170 7.58 -16.55 5.86
CA ALA A 170 7.23 -15.98 7.16
C ALA A 170 7.31 -17.03 8.28
N ASP A 171 7.92 -16.65 9.41
CA ASP A 171 7.96 -17.45 10.64
C ASP A 171 6.65 -17.40 11.39
N PHE A 172 5.99 -16.23 11.33
CA PHE A 172 4.72 -15.99 12.01
C PHE A 172 3.63 -15.59 11.04
N TRP A 173 2.38 -15.97 11.38
CA TRP A 173 1.21 -15.52 10.64
C TRP A 173 0.11 -15.01 11.57
N LEU A 174 -0.60 -13.99 11.13
CA LEU A 174 -1.94 -13.71 11.60
C LEU A 174 -2.93 -14.42 10.67
N VAL A 175 -3.55 -15.49 11.16
CA VAL A 175 -4.55 -16.25 10.41
C VAL A 175 -5.93 -15.77 10.79
N THR A 176 -6.75 -15.36 9.80
CA THR A 176 -8.15 -15.00 10.03
C THR A 176 -9.06 -16.20 9.89
N ALA A 177 -10.01 -16.36 10.81
CA ALA A 177 -10.99 -17.43 10.80
C ALA A 177 -12.32 -17.01 11.45
N ARG A 178 -13.40 -17.71 11.11
CA ARG A 178 -14.74 -17.53 11.70
C ARG A 178 -15.04 -18.67 12.69
N GLY A 179 -15.63 -18.33 13.82
CA GLY A 179 -16.02 -19.34 14.82
C GLY A 179 -17.09 -20.29 14.30
N GLN A 180 -16.97 -21.59 14.56
CA GLN A 180 -18.04 -22.55 14.31
C GLN A 180 -19.07 -22.48 15.43
N LEU A 181 -20.34 -22.30 15.06
CA LEU A 181 -21.48 -22.31 15.97
C LEU A 181 -21.95 -23.76 16.25
N PRO A 182 -22.66 -24.00 17.36
CA PRO A 182 -23.17 -25.36 17.68
C PRO A 182 -24.05 -25.99 16.60
N ASN A 183 -24.72 -25.17 15.79
CA ASN A 183 -25.55 -25.63 14.66
C ASN A 183 -24.74 -25.93 13.38
N GLY A 184 -23.39 -25.79 13.42
CA GLY A 184 -22.50 -26.02 12.29
C GLY A 184 -22.33 -24.79 11.37
N GLU A 185 -23.07 -23.70 11.57
CA GLU A 185 -22.88 -22.46 10.82
C GLU A 185 -21.64 -21.70 11.29
N LEU A 186 -21.16 -20.76 10.46
CA LEU A 186 -20.06 -19.87 10.82
C LEU A 186 -20.57 -18.55 11.40
N ALA A 187 -19.95 -18.12 12.48
CA ALA A 187 -20.20 -16.79 13.06
C ALA A 187 -20.01 -15.69 12.01
N ARG A 188 -20.70 -14.57 12.19
CA ARG A 188 -20.54 -13.41 11.27
C ARG A 188 -19.24 -12.66 11.49
N ASP A 189 -18.72 -12.67 12.72
CA ASP A 189 -17.49 -11.99 13.08
C ASP A 189 -16.25 -12.82 12.73
N ILE A 190 -15.10 -12.18 12.67
CA ILE A 190 -13.82 -12.72 12.26
C ILE A 190 -12.83 -12.59 13.42
N ASP A 191 -12.11 -13.64 13.71
CA ASP A 191 -11.05 -13.65 14.71
C ASP A 191 -9.67 -13.79 14.05
N PHE A 192 -8.65 -13.35 14.75
CA PHE A 192 -7.25 -13.35 14.30
C PHE A 192 -6.41 -14.17 15.28
N PHE A 193 -5.61 -15.08 14.74
CA PHE A 193 -4.78 -16.00 15.52
C PHE A 193 -3.31 -15.86 15.08
N ILE A 194 -2.42 -15.62 16.05
CA ILE A 194 -0.98 -15.67 15.81
C ILE A 194 -0.59 -17.14 15.69
N THR A 195 0.21 -17.47 14.67
CA THR A 195 0.84 -18.80 14.53
C THR A 195 2.34 -18.67 14.48
N ASP A 196 3.05 -19.69 14.92
CA ASP A 196 4.51 -19.80 14.88
C ASP A 196 4.90 -21.09 14.12
N ASN A 197 5.51 -20.94 12.95
CA ASN A 197 5.94 -22.08 12.13
C ASN A 197 7.06 -22.92 12.78
N ALA A 198 7.71 -22.44 13.84
CA ALA A 198 8.64 -23.24 14.62
C ALA A 198 7.92 -24.28 15.51
N VAL A 199 6.61 -24.12 15.76
CA VAL A 199 5.79 -25.04 16.56
C VAL A 199 5.10 -26.03 15.61
N PRO A 200 5.36 -27.34 15.70
CA PRO A 200 4.83 -28.34 14.77
C PRO A 200 3.30 -28.30 14.59
N ALA A 201 2.55 -28.08 15.69
CA ALA A 201 1.09 -28.00 15.65
C ALA A 201 0.54 -26.73 14.98
N GLN A 202 1.39 -25.75 14.69
CA GLN A 202 1.03 -24.47 14.10
C GLN A 202 1.60 -24.25 12.69
N GLN A 203 2.28 -25.26 12.14
CA GLN A 203 2.88 -25.19 10.80
C GLN A 203 1.82 -25.12 9.71
N ILE A 204 1.96 -24.10 8.85
CA ILE A 204 1.09 -23.91 7.70
C ILE A 204 1.69 -24.61 6.49
N LYS A 205 0.92 -25.49 5.85
CA LYS A 205 1.37 -26.25 4.69
C LYS A 205 1.26 -25.42 3.43
N VAL A 206 2.39 -25.17 2.78
CA VAL A 206 2.43 -24.56 1.44
C VAL A 206 2.11 -25.64 0.40
N GLU A 207 0.98 -25.53 -0.30
CA GLU A 207 0.61 -26.48 -1.35
C GLU A 207 1.32 -26.18 -2.67
N ARG A 208 1.42 -24.93 -3.03
CA ARG A 208 2.15 -24.48 -4.22
C ARG A 208 2.48 -22.99 -4.15
N LEU A 209 3.56 -22.62 -4.80
CA LEU A 209 3.92 -21.20 -5.06
C LEU A 209 3.40 -20.80 -6.44
N TYR A 210 3.01 -19.53 -6.57
CA TYR A 210 2.53 -18.95 -7.83
C TYR A 210 3.67 -18.35 -8.66
N ASN A 211 3.51 -18.36 -9.97
CA ASN A 211 4.37 -17.64 -10.91
C ASN A 211 3.70 -16.30 -11.25
N ASN A 212 3.89 -15.32 -10.37
CA ASN A 212 3.32 -13.98 -10.52
C ASN A 212 4.11 -13.14 -11.54
N LEU A 213 3.45 -12.14 -12.13
CA LEU A 213 4.00 -11.28 -13.18
C LEU A 213 5.16 -10.39 -12.70
N GLY A 214 5.07 -9.87 -11.49
CA GLY A 214 6.08 -9.03 -10.83
C GLY A 214 6.22 -9.42 -9.37
N LEU A 215 6.94 -8.60 -8.59
CA LEU A 215 7.21 -8.86 -7.17
C LEU A 215 7.89 -10.22 -6.92
N TYR A 216 8.80 -10.64 -7.79
CA TYR A 216 9.42 -11.97 -7.71
C TYR A 216 10.16 -12.26 -6.41
N MET A 217 10.66 -11.22 -5.71
CA MET A 217 11.30 -11.38 -4.41
C MET A 217 10.33 -11.84 -3.32
N ILE A 218 9.01 -11.68 -3.52
CA ILE A 218 7.98 -12.07 -2.56
C ILE A 218 7.27 -13.31 -3.08
N PRO A 219 7.41 -14.46 -2.43
CA PRO A 219 6.64 -15.63 -2.81
C PRO A 219 5.17 -15.46 -2.41
N TYR A 220 4.29 -15.77 -3.35
CA TYR A 220 2.84 -15.91 -3.16
C TYR A 220 2.46 -17.37 -3.40
N GLY A 221 1.44 -17.87 -2.71
CA GLY A 221 1.07 -19.25 -2.87
C GLY A 221 -0.32 -19.61 -2.37
N LEU A 222 -0.61 -20.90 -2.44
CA LEU A 222 -1.77 -21.57 -1.87
C LEU A 222 -1.33 -22.30 -0.61
N ASN A 223 -2.06 -22.09 0.49
CA ASN A 223 -1.74 -22.61 1.81
C ASN A 223 -2.93 -23.38 2.39
N THR A 224 -2.69 -24.57 2.92
CA THR A 224 -3.66 -25.33 3.72
C THR A 224 -3.42 -25.05 5.20
N ILE A 225 -4.49 -24.71 5.89
CA ILE A 225 -4.53 -24.44 7.31
C ILE A 225 -5.18 -25.64 8.02
N ASP A 226 -4.43 -26.34 8.86
CA ASP A 226 -4.92 -27.33 9.80
C ASP A 226 -4.00 -27.32 11.03
N ILE A 227 -4.28 -26.38 11.94
CA ILE A 227 -3.38 -26.00 13.03
C ILE A 227 -4.12 -25.95 14.36
N GLN A 228 -3.36 -26.09 15.44
CA GLN A 228 -3.84 -25.90 16.81
C GLN A 228 -3.02 -24.78 17.47
N VAL A 229 -3.70 -23.75 17.96
CA VAL A 229 -3.07 -22.59 18.59
C VAL A 229 -3.59 -22.38 20.00
N PRO A 230 -2.72 -22.03 20.96
CA PRO A 230 -3.12 -21.67 22.32
C PRO A 230 -4.08 -20.48 22.36
N ALA A 231 -4.99 -20.47 23.34
CA ALA A 231 -5.99 -19.40 23.47
C ALA A 231 -5.38 -18.00 23.59
N GLN A 232 -4.22 -17.87 24.22
CA GLN A 232 -3.52 -16.59 24.36
C GLN A 232 -2.96 -16.02 23.04
N GLN A 233 -2.88 -16.83 21.98
CA GLN A 233 -2.45 -16.38 20.65
C GLN A 233 -3.60 -15.80 19.80
N ARG A 234 -4.82 -15.77 20.30
CA ARG A 234 -5.94 -15.03 19.71
C ARG A 234 -5.78 -13.55 20.03
N LEU A 235 -5.88 -12.68 19.02
CA LEU A 235 -5.90 -11.22 19.21
C LEU A 235 -7.18 -10.79 19.92
N VAL A 236 -7.10 -9.75 20.74
CA VAL A 236 -8.21 -9.21 21.50
C VAL A 236 -8.73 -7.95 20.82
N ALA A 237 -9.89 -8.05 20.18
CA ALA A 237 -10.52 -6.91 19.53
C ALA A 237 -11.10 -5.92 20.57
N GLU A 238 -10.93 -4.63 20.33
CA GLU A 238 -11.54 -3.58 21.17
C GLU A 238 -13.08 -3.63 21.14
N SER A 239 -13.69 -4.14 20.07
CA SER A 239 -15.13 -4.29 19.92
C SER A 239 -15.52 -5.55 19.15
N THR A 240 -15.26 -5.60 17.83
CA THR A 240 -15.51 -6.76 16.96
C THR A 240 -14.27 -7.06 16.11
N GLY A 241 -14.11 -8.32 15.71
CA GLY A 241 -13.02 -8.71 14.83
C GLY A 241 -13.08 -8.03 13.45
N ILE A 242 -14.30 -7.77 12.92
CA ILE A 242 -14.48 -6.99 11.68
C ILE A 242 -13.94 -5.56 11.84
N LYS A 243 -14.19 -4.88 12.95
CA LYS A 243 -13.62 -3.54 13.19
C LYS A 243 -12.11 -3.58 13.38
N MET A 244 -11.58 -4.60 14.05
CA MET A 244 -10.14 -4.83 14.14
C MET A 244 -9.53 -5.04 12.74
N MET A 245 -10.17 -5.84 11.87
CA MET A 245 -9.73 -6.00 10.48
C MET A 245 -9.72 -4.67 9.71
N LEU A 246 -10.74 -3.83 9.89
CA LEU A 246 -10.78 -2.50 9.26
C LEU A 246 -9.67 -1.59 9.81
N ASP A 247 -9.39 -1.59 11.12
CA ASP A 247 -8.26 -0.82 11.69
C ASP A 247 -6.93 -1.27 11.08
N ILE A 248 -6.68 -2.58 11.00
CA ILE A 248 -5.46 -3.16 10.42
C ILE A 248 -5.31 -2.76 8.94
N LEU A 249 -6.36 -2.95 8.14
CA LEU A 249 -6.31 -2.64 6.70
C LEU A 249 -6.21 -1.13 6.43
N HIS A 250 -6.91 -0.29 7.17
CA HIS A 250 -6.81 1.16 7.00
C HIS A 250 -5.43 1.66 7.43
N ARG A 251 -4.83 1.12 8.47
CA ARG A 251 -3.46 1.41 8.90
C ARG A 251 -2.45 1.03 7.82
N SER A 252 -2.57 -0.15 7.25
CA SER A 252 -1.74 -0.59 6.12
C SER A 252 -1.88 0.38 4.94
N ARG A 253 -3.12 0.73 4.53
CA ARG A 253 -3.38 1.67 3.43
C ARG A 253 -2.76 3.04 3.65
N MET A 254 -2.71 3.53 4.89
CA MET A 254 -2.06 4.79 5.24
C MET A 254 -0.52 4.72 5.23
N GLN A 255 0.07 3.54 5.08
CA GLN A 255 1.53 3.37 4.90
C GLN A 255 1.95 3.25 3.43
N PHE A 256 1.02 3.05 2.49
CA PHE A 256 1.33 3.02 1.05
C PHE A 256 2.04 4.29 0.53
N PRO A 257 1.74 5.51 1.03
CA PRO A 257 2.50 6.69 0.65
C PRO A 257 4.01 6.57 0.85
N GLY A 258 4.47 5.90 1.91
CA GLY A 258 5.90 5.65 2.13
C GLY A 258 6.52 4.82 1.01
N MET A 259 5.86 3.71 0.62
CA MET A 259 6.29 2.89 -0.51
C MET A 259 6.23 3.67 -1.83
N GLY A 260 5.14 4.42 -2.05
CA GLY A 260 4.96 5.25 -3.24
C GLY A 260 6.01 6.34 -3.38
N MET A 261 6.34 7.03 -2.29
CA MET A 261 7.31 8.13 -2.29
C MET A 261 8.69 7.70 -2.78
N GLY A 262 9.26 6.64 -2.23
CA GLY A 262 10.58 6.15 -2.65
C GLY A 262 10.57 5.60 -4.08
N PHE A 263 9.55 4.82 -4.43
CA PHE A 263 9.39 4.26 -5.77
C PHE A 263 9.25 5.35 -6.85
N ILE A 264 8.36 6.32 -6.64
CA ILE A 264 8.13 7.41 -7.61
C ILE A 264 9.37 8.30 -7.71
N LYS A 265 10.06 8.56 -6.59
CA LYS A 265 11.34 9.27 -6.61
C LYS A 265 12.35 8.55 -7.51
N ARG A 266 12.48 7.22 -7.40
CA ARG A 266 13.35 6.44 -8.27
C ARG A 266 12.96 6.56 -9.75
N MET A 267 11.67 6.51 -10.08
CA MET A 267 11.21 6.70 -11.47
C MET A 267 11.56 8.09 -11.98
N LEU A 268 11.44 9.12 -11.14
CA LEU A 268 11.79 10.50 -11.50
C LEU A 268 13.29 10.67 -11.74
N ASP A 269 14.12 10.18 -10.82
CA ASP A 269 15.58 10.30 -10.91
C ASP A 269 16.12 9.59 -12.18
N GLU A 270 15.62 8.38 -12.48
CA GLU A 270 15.98 7.65 -13.70
C GLU A 270 15.52 8.38 -14.96
N ALA A 271 14.28 8.86 -14.97
CA ALA A 271 13.72 9.57 -16.13
C ALA A 271 14.48 10.88 -16.41
N ILE A 272 14.76 11.68 -15.39
CA ILE A 272 15.55 12.91 -15.53
C ILE A 272 16.98 12.60 -15.98
N GLY A 273 17.63 11.61 -15.36
CA GLY A 273 18.99 11.18 -15.71
C GLY A 273 19.08 10.75 -17.17
N HIS A 274 18.13 9.93 -17.65
CA HIS A 274 18.06 9.55 -19.06
C HIS A 274 17.83 10.75 -19.99
N CYS A 275 16.83 11.58 -19.70
CA CYS A 275 16.45 12.70 -20.57
C CYS A 275 17.51 13.80 -20.64
N SER A 276 18.32 13.99 -19.59
CA SER A 276 19.44 14.94 -19.59
C SER A 276 20.60 14.53 -20.48
N GLN A 277 20.79 13.23 -20.69
CA GLN A 277 21.90 12.67 -21.48
C GLN A 277 21.51 12.34 -22.93
N ARG A 278 20.24 12.01 -23.18
CA ARG A 278 19.77 11.58 -24.49
C ARG A 278 19.59 12.75 -25.43
N MET A 279 20.40 12.79 -26.49
CA MET A 279 20.34 13.84 -27.53
C MET A 279 19.32 13.50 -28.63
N VAL A 280 18.58 14.53 -29.06
CA VAL A 280 17.71 14.54 -30.24
C VAL A 280 18.01 15.80 -31.04
N GLY A 281 18.64 15.62 -32.20
CA GLY A 281 19.19 16.75 -32.96
C GLY A 281 20.28 17.46 -32.17
N SER A 282 20.13 18.77 -31.96
CA SER A 282 21.09 19.62 -31.24
C SER A 282 20.82 19.79 -29.74
N SER A 283 19.74 19.21 -29.24
CA SER A 283 19.31 19.39 -27.84
C SER A 283 19.10 18.03 -27.17
N ASN A 284 19.10 18.01 -25.84
CA ASN A 284 18.69 16.81 -25.10
C ASN A 284 17.15 16.73 -25.00
N LEU A 285 16.64 15.57 -24.51
CA LEU A 285 15.19 15.32 -24.39
C LEU A 285 14.49 16.34 -23.47
N LEU A 286 15.20 16.91 -22.49
CA LEU A 286 14.62 17.91 -21.57
C LEU A 286 14.17 19.20 -22.30
N ALA A 287 14.67 19.47 -23.51
CA ALA A 287 14.23 20.62 -24.31
C ALA A 287 12.83 20.45 -24.93
N LEU A 288 12.27 19.24 -24.89
CA LEU A 288 10.97 18.94 -25.48
C LEU A 288 9.84 19.16 -24.48
N ASP A 289 8.85 19.99 -24.83
CA ASP A 289 7.67 20.30 -23.98
C ASP A 289 6.92 19.06 -23.52
N SER A 290 6.70 18.09 -24.43
CA SER A 290 6.03 16.83 -24.09
C SER A 290 6.78 15.97 -23.07
N VAL A 291 8.11 16.02 -23.07
CA VAL A 291 8.97 15.34 -22.09
C VAL A 291 8.91 16.08 -20.75
N GLN A 292 9.01 17.41 -20.77
CA GLN A 292 8.84 18.23 -19.57
C GLN A 292 7.51 17.98 -18.90
N PHE A 293 6.42 17.89 -19.66
CA PHE A 293 5.10 17.58 -19.13
C PHE A 293 5.06 16.19 -18.46
N GLN A 294 5.64 15.16 -19.06
CA GLN A 294 5.70 13.80 -18.49
C GLN A 294 6.52 13.78 -17.18
N LEU A 295 7.68 14.45 -17.17
CA LEU A 295 8.51 14.55 -15.96
C LEU A 295 7.83 15.33 -14.84
N SER A 296 7.12 16.41 -15.17
CA SER A 296 6.38 17.21 -14.18
C SER A 296 5.22 16.43 -13.56
N ARG A 297 4.61 15.48 -14.28
CA ARG A 297 3.61 14.55 -13.71
C ARG A 297 4.22 13.61 -12.68
N ILE A 298 5.39 13.02 -12.97
CA ILE A 298 6.09 12.16 -11.99
C ILE A 298 6.51 13.00 -10.77
N GLN A 299 6.97 14.22 -10.98
CA GLN A 299 7.35 15.13 -9.90
C GLN A 299 6.15 15.52 -9.02
N ALA A 300 5.00 15.81 -9.63
CA ALA A 300 3.76 16.07 -8.91
C ALA A 300 3.31 14.85 -8.10
N ALA A 301 3.40 13.65 -8.67
CA ALA A 301 3.11 12.40 -7.96
C ALA A 301 4.01 12.21 -6.74
N TYR A 302 5.30 12.51 -6.84
CA TYR A 302 6.25 12.47 -5.71
C TYR A 302 5.84 13.46 -4.61
N THR A 303 5.50 14.70 -4.97
CA THR A 303 5.04 15.73 -4.02
C THR A 303 3.74 15.31 -3.32
N ILE A 304 2.77 14.76 -4.06
CA ILE A 304 1.51 14.25 -3.50
C ILE A 304 1.77 13.14 -2.50
N CYS A 305 2.65 12.16 -2.84
CA CYS A 305 3.02 11.09 -1.90
C CYS A 305 3.72 11.64 -0.65
N SER A 306 4.59 12.66 -0.79
CA SER A 306 5.23 13.34 0.33
C SER A 306 4.20 13.97 1.27
N ALA A 307 3.20 14.68 0.72
CA ALA A 307 2.12 15.27 1.49
C ALA A 307 1.25 14.21 2.20
N MET A 308 1.01 13.08 1.54
CA MET A 308 0.29 11.95 2.16
C MET A 308 1.12 11.28 3.27
N CYS A 309 2.45 11.16 3.13
CA CYS A 309 3.34 10.71 4.21
C CYS A 309 3.28 11.65 5.41
N HIS A 310 3.33 12.96 5.16
CA HIS A 310 3.20 13.97 6.20
C HIS A 310 1.88 13.78 6.96
N ARG A 311 0.75 13.72 6.25
CA ARG A 311 -0.58 13.49 6.85
C ARG A 311 -0.64 12.17 7.63
N SER A 312 -0.21 11.07 7.03
CA SER A 312 -0.23 9.74 7.68
C SER A 312 0.59 9.74 8.97
N SER A 313 1.76 10.38 8.99
CA SER A 313 2.61 10.44 10.19
C SER A 313 1.94 11.11 11.40
N HIS A 314 0.93 11.95 11.17
CA HIS A 314 0.19 12.63 12.24
C HIS A 314 -1.03 11.87 12.72
N ILE A 315 -1.68 11.07 11.87
CA ILE A 315 -2.98 10.48 12.19
C ILE A 315 -2.96 8.97 12.41
N SER A 316 -2.01 8.23 11.83
CA SER A 316 -2.03 6.77 11.85
C SER A 316 -1.21 6.14 12.97
N GLY A 317 -0.90 6.89 14.04
CA GLY A 317 -0.23 6.38 15.24
C GLY A 317 -0.95 5.15 15.82
N ILE A 318 -0.21 4.21 16.42
CA ILE A 318 -0.73 2.90 16.84
C ILE A 318 -1.85 3.00 17.88
N ALA A 319 -1.85 4.06 18.70
CA ALA A 319 -2.89 4.32 19.69
C ALA A 319 -4.24 4.70 19.06
N ASN A 320 -4.26 5.19 17.81
CA ASN A 320 -5.48 5.58 17.13
C ASN A 320 -6.22 4.37 16.58
N ASN A 321 -7.55 4.37 16.66
CA ASN A 321 -8.38 3.37 16.00
C ASN A 321 -8.85 3.91 14.65
N LEU A 322 -8.39 3.29 13.56
CA LEU A 322 -8.64 3.74 12.19
C LEU A 322 -9.83 3.02 11.53
N ALA A 323 -10.57 2.19 12.25
CA ALA A 323 -11.68 1.41 11.69
C ALA A 323 -12.74 2.25 10.97
N MET A 324 -12.91 3.52 11.37
CA MET A 324 -13.90 4.44 10.79
C MET A 324 -13.30 5.39 9.73
N GLU A 325 -11.99 5.35 9.48
CA GLU A 325 -11.28 6.27 8.59
C GLU A 325 -11.21 5.77 7.14
N GLY A 326 -12.24 5.03 6.71
CA GLY A 326 -12.27 4.36 5.40
C GLY A 326 -12.16 5.31 4.21
N ILE A 327 -12.72 6.52 4.26
CA ILE A 327 -12.60 7.50 3.16
C ILE A 327 -11.15 7.89 2.97
N GLU A 328 -10.48 8.28 4.04
CA GLU A 328 -9.10 8.77 4.02
C GLU A 328 -8.11 7.64 3.63
N ALA A 329 -8.22 6.48 4.29
CA ALA A 329 -7.35 5.34 4.03
C ALA A 329 -7.49 4.81 2.59
N ASN A 330 -8.74 4.69 2.10
CA ASN A 330 -9.00 4.25 0.73
C ASN A 330 -8.48 5.26 -0.30
N ALA A 331 -8.65 6.58 -0.06
CA ALA A 331 -8.16 7.63 -0.93
C ALA A 331 -6.63 7.61 -1.03
N MET A 332 -5.92 7.48 0.09
CA MET A 332 -4.46 7.38 0.11
C MET A 332 -3.98 6.18 -0.70
N LYS A 333 -4.49 4.97 -0.41
CA LYS A 333 -4.07 3.74 -1.09
C LYS A 333 -4.37 3.80 -2.59
N ALA A 334 -5.60 4.09 -2.96
CA ALA A 334 -6.01 4.02 -4.36
C ALA A 334 -5.27 5.06 -5.22
N LEU A 335 -5.15 6.30 -4.75
CA LEU A 335 -4.47 7.34 -5.51
C LEU A 335 -2.95 7.09 -5.59
N VAL A 336 -2.29 6.75 -4.48
CA VAL A 336 -0.84 6.49 -4.49
C VAL A 336 -0.50 5.35 -5.45
N THR A 337 -1.26 4.27 -5.45
CA THR A 337 -0.97 3.11 -6.32
C THR A 337 -1.26 3.39 -7.80
N ASP A 338 -2.22 4.28 -8.12
CA ASP A 338 -2.40 4.80 -9.48
C ASP A 338 -1.20 5.66 -9.89
N LEU A 339 -0.73 6.56 -9.02
CA LEU A 339 0.45 7.39 -9.27
C LEU A 339 1.74 6.58 -9.43
N MET A 340 1.91 5.50 -8.68
CA MET A 340 3.04 4.56 -8.84
C MET A 340 3.03 3.94 -10.24
N GLN A 341 1.91 3.38 -10.66
CA GLN A 341 1.79 2.73 -11.96
C GLN A 341 1.97 3.75 -13.10
N GLU A 342 1.37 4.93 -13.01
CA GLU A 342 1.54 6.01 -14.00
C GLU A 342 3.01 6.44 -14.08
N SER A 343 3.67 6.65 -12.95
CA SER A 343 5.09 7.06 -12.91
C SER A 343 6.01 6.02 -13.56
N ALA A 344 5.76 4.73 -13.34
CA ALA A 344 6.50 3.66 -14.00
C ALA A 344 6.30 3.67 -15.53
N GLN A 345 5.05 3.87 -15.99
CA GLN A 345 4.73 3.97 -17.42
C GLN A 345 5.40 5.18 -18.07
N LEU A 346 5.35 6.35 -17.43
CA LEU A 346 5.98 7.56 -17.94
C LEU A 346 7.51 7.43 -17.97
N CYS A 347 8.13 6.86 -16.92
CA CYS A 347 9.57 6.58 -16.89
C CYS A 347 9.97 5.64 -18.05
N LEU A 348 9.21 4.57 -18.27
CA LEU A 348 9.46 3.65 -19.39
C LEU A 348 9.32 4.38 -20.74
N GLN A 349 8.27 5.17 -20.91
CA GLN A 349 8.00 5.90 -22.15
C GLN A 349 9.16 6.83 -22.51
N VAL A 350 9.67 7.64 -21.58
CA VAL A 350 10.77 8.57 -21.86
C VAL A 350 12.12 7.86 -22.02
N SER A 351 12.30 6.69 -21.38
CA SER A 351 13.51 5.85 -21.51
C SER A 351 13.56 5.07 -22.82
N GLY A 352 12.45 4.97 -23.55
CA GLY A 352 12.36 4.29 -24.84
C GLY A 352 12.72 2.79 -24.74
N ALA A 353 13.37 2.25 -25.77
CA ALA A 353 13.70 0.82 -25.84
C ALA A 353 14.57 0.32 -24.66
N ASN A 354 15.38 1.18 -24.04
CA ASN A 354 16.16 0.80 -22.86
C ASN A 354 15.25 0.55 -21.64
N GLY A 355 14.20 1.36 -21.46
CA GLY A 355 13.21 1.18 -20.40
C GLY A 355 12.39 -0.09 -20.54
N TYR A 356 12.28 -0.66 -21.72
CA TYR A 356 11.48 -1.88 -21.98
C TYR A 356 12.19 -3.18 -21.57
N LYS A 357 13.44 -3.11 -21.15
CA LYS A 357 14.16 -4.27 -20.62
C LYS A 357 13.70 -4.59 -19.21
N ILE A 358 13.48 -5.87 -18.90
CA ILE A 358 13.15 -6.30 -17.52
C ILE A 358 14.30 -6.05 -16.54
N SER A 359 15.54 -5.97 -17.05
CA SER A 359 16.71 -5.56 -16.27
C SER A 359 16.79 -4.04 -16.01
N HIS A 360 15.92 -3.23 -16.63
CA HIS A 360 15.84 -1.80 -16.38
C HIS A 360 14.78 -1.50 -15.31
N ILE A 361 15.05 -0.54 -14.43
CA ILE A 361 14.14 -0.22 -13.31
C ILE A 361 12.73 0.18 -13.78
N ALA A 362 12.58 0.88 -14.91
CA ALA A 362 11.29 1.25 -15.47
C ALA A 362 10.47 0.02 -15.89
N GLY A 363 11.11 -0.94 -16.58
CA GLY A 363 10.46 -2.19 -17.00
C GLY A 363 10.03 -3.04 -15.80
N ARG A 364 10.87 -3.19 -14.78
CA ARG A 364 10.52 -3.84 -13.51
C ARG A 364 9.41 -3.06 -12.80
N GLY A 365 9.52 -1.73 -12.76
CA GLY A 365 8.58 -0.87 -12.08
C GLY A 365 7.15 -1.06 -12.55
N ILE A 366 6.92 -1.29 -13.84
CA ILE A 366 5.58 -1.55 -14.39
C ILE A 366 4.97 -2.83 -13.81
N VAL A 367 5.73 -3.92 -13.80
CA VAL A 367 5.20 -5.21 -13.32
C VAL A 367 5.13 -5.26 -11.80
N ASP A 368 6.05 -4.61 -11.09
CA ASP A 368 6.09 -4.60 -9.63
C ASP A 368 5.04 -3.66 -9.02
N SER A 369 4.71 -2.53 -9.65
CA SER A 369 3.69 -1.62 -9.15
C SER A 369 2.26 -2.05 -9.51
N ARG A 370 2.07 -2.86 -10.56
CA ARG A 370 0.73 -3.26 -11.03
C ARG A 370 -0.13 -3.95 -9.97
N PRO A 371 0.35 -4.91 -9.17
CA PRO A 371 -0.47 -5.59 -8.18
C PRO A 371 -0.92 -4.69 -7.03
N PHE A 372 -0.26 -3.55 -6.80
CA PHE A 372 -0.68 -2.57 -5.79
C PHE A 372 -2.07 -1.97 -6.06
N GLN A 373 -2.52 -1.92 -7.30
CA GLN A 373 -3.87 -1.50 -7.66
C GLN A 373 -4.91 -2.62 -7.45
N ILE A 374 -4.47 -3.85 -7.15
CA ILE A 374 -5.32 -5.04 -7.07
C ILE A 374 -5.51 -5.49 -5.61
N PHE A 375 -4.44 -5.70 -4.86
CA PHE A 375 -4.53 -6.23 -3.50
C PHE A 375 -4.96 -5.16 -2.48
N GLU A 376 -5.32 -5.61 -1.26
CA GLU A 376 -5.91 -4.80 -0.19
C GLU A 376 -7.16 -4.00 -0.63
N GLY A 377 -7.93 -4.58 -1.56
CA GLY A 377 -9.06 -3.97 -2.23
C GLY A 377 -8.65 -3.32 -3.55
N SER A 378 -9.31 -3.73 -4.66
CA SER A 378 -9.04 -3.10 -5.97
C SER A 378 -9.37 -1.61 -5.94
N ASN A 379 -8.60 -0.82 -6.70
CA ASN A 379 -8.78 0.62 -6.70
C ASN A 379 -10.20 1.03 -7.11
N GLU A 380 -10.83 0.35 -8.09
CA GLU A 380 -12.21 0.60 -8.50
C GLU A 380 -13.19 0.40 -7.34
N MET A 381 -13.00 -0.67 -6.54
CA MET A 381 -13.84 -0.92 -5.37
C MET A 381 -13.63 0.17 -4.31
N LEU A 382 -12.39 0.57 -4.05
CA LEU A 382 -12.08 1.60 -3.07
C LEU A 382 -12.64 2.97 -3.48
N TYR A 383 -12.53 3.36 -4.76
CA TYR A 383 -13.12 4.57 -5.28
C TYR A 383 -14.66 4.55 -5.20
N THR A 384 -15.28 3.41 -5.53
CA THR A 384 -16.73 3.22 -5.36
C THR A 384 -17.14 3.44 -3.89
N GLN A 385 -16.43 2.83 -2.95
CA GLN A 385 -16.70 2.99 -1.51
C GLN A 385 -16.53 4.45 -1.05
N ILE A 386 -15.49 5.16 -1.51
CA ILE A 386 -15.30 6.59 -1.21
C ILE A 386 -16.52 7.39 -1.68
N ALA A 387 -16.94 7.20 -2.93
CA ALA A 387 -18.08 7.92 -3.50
C ALA A 387 -19.38 7.64 -2.74
N GLU A 388 -19.68 6.38 -2.45
CA GLU A 388 -20.88 5.96 -1.71
C GLU A 388 -20.90 6.55 -0.29
N MET A 389 -19.78 6.48 0.42
CA MET A 389 -19.66 7.06 1.76
C MET A 389 -19.81 8.58 1.73
N MET A 390 -19.28 9.25 0.70
CA MET A 390 -19.38 10.69 0.54
C MET A 390 -20.82 11.11 0.21
N ILE A 391 -21.48 10.45 -0.74
CA ILE A 391 -22.91 10.69 -1.07
C ILE A 391 -23.78 10.49 0.20
N LYS A 392 -23.50 9.45 0.99
CA LYS A 392 -24.22 9.23 2.26
C LYS A 392 -24.04 10.39 3.23
N LYS A 393 -22.82 10.94 3.33
CA LYS A 393 -22.52 12.12 4.19
C LYS A 393 -23.24 13.38 3.66
N MET A 394 -23.22 13.63 2.34
CA MET A 394 -23.93 14.74 1.68
C MET A 394 -25.43 14.67 1.97
N ARG A 395 -26.05 13.51 1.82
CA ARG A 395 -27.49 13.30 2.14
C ARG A 395 -27.79 13.56 3.62
N LYS A 396 -26.95 13.06 4.52
CA LYS A 396 -27.09 13.30 5.96
C LYS A 396 -26.97 14.79 6.31
N GLY A 397 -26.05 15.50 5.64
CA GLY A 397 -25.84 16.95 5.80
C GLY A 397 -26.87 17.80 5.04
N LYS A 398 -27.75 17.19 4.23
CA LYS A 398 -28.73 17.89 3.36
C LYS A 398 -28.07 18.89 2.39
N GLU A 399 -26.84 18.63 1.97
CA GLU A 399 -26.12 19.42 0.97
C GLU A 399 -25.97 18.62 -0.33
N PRO A 400 -26.79 18.88 -1.35
CA PRO A 400 -26.74 18.14 -2.59
C PRO A 400 -25.62 18.57 -3.53
N ASN A 401 -25.11 19.80 -3.39
CA ASN A 401 -24.04 20.33 -4.25
C ASN A 401 -22.67 19.84 -3.79
N LEU A 402 -21.89 19.27 -4.68
CA LEU A 402 -20.58 18.68 -4.36
C LEU A 402 -19.59 19.76 -3.90
N ALA A 403 -19.45 20.88 -4.62
CA ALA A 403 -18.52 21.95 -4.24
C ALA A 403 -18.86 22.55 -2.86
N ALA A 404 -20.15 22.80 -2.61
CA ALA A 404 -20.62 23.33 -1.33
C ALA A 404 -20.33 22.35 -0.17
N PHE A 405 -20.57 21.04 -0.40
CA PHE A 405 -20.26 20.02 0.60
C PHE A 405 -18.75 19.92 0.89
N LEU A 406 -17.93 19.85 -0.15
CA LEU A 406 -16.48 19.73 -0.02
C LEU A 406 -15.85 20.94 0.70
N ALA A 407 -16.47 22.13 0.61
CA ALA A 407 -16.04 23.34 1.32
C ALA A 407 -16.26 23.25 2.86
N THR A 408 -17.10 22.33 3.31
CA THR A 408 -17.39 22.13 4.74
C THR A 408 -16.81 20.83 5.31
N TYR A 409 -16.36 19.92 4.45
CA TYR A 409 -15.85 18.62 4.86
C TYR A 409 -14.36 18.71 5.24
N ASP A 410 -14.01 18.24 6.43
CA ASP A 410 -12.67 18.44 7.02
C ASP A 410 -11.51 17.99 6.12
N LEU A 411 -11.66 16.87 5.38
CA LEU A 411 -10.59 16.35 4.51
C LEU A 411 -10.40 17.15 3.22
N THR A 412 -11.33 18.03 2.84
CA THR A 412 -11.34 18.71 1.54
C THR A 412 -11.46 20.23 1.62
N ARG A 413 -11.84 20.75 2.77
CA ARG A 413 -12.14 22.17 3.00
C ARG A 413 -11.04 23.09 2.49
N ASP A 414 -9.78 22.80 2.78
CA ASP A 414 -8.64 23.68 2.49
C ASP A 414 -8.33 23.77 0.98
N ALA A 415 -8.67 22.71 0.21
CA ALA A 415 -8.47 22.67 -1.23
C ALA A 415 -9.71 23.02 -2.05
N SER A 416 -10.91 23.01 -1.45
CA SER A 416 -12.19 23.12 -2.17
C SER A 416 -12.29 24.35 -3.08
N ALA A 417 -11.74 25.48 -2.66
CA ALA A 417 -11.75 26.72 -3.42
C ALA A 417 -11.04 26.61 -4.79
N TYR A 418 -10.02 25.77 -4.91
CA TYR A 418 -9.27 25.56 -6.16
C TYR A 418 -10.08 24.82 -7.23
N PHE A 419 -11.16 24.13 -6.84
CA PHE A 419 -11.97 23.26 -7.71
C PHE A 419 -13.42 23.67 -7.76
N LYS A 420 -13.80 24.79 -7.12
CA LYS A 420 -15.20 25.20 -6.93
C LYS A 420 -16.00 25.19 -8.25
N ASP A 421 -15.50 25.87 -9.26
CA ASP A 421 -16.23 26.03 -10.54
C ASP A 421 -16.34 24.70 -11.31
N THR A 422 -15.33 23.82 -11.18
CA THR A 422 -15.34 22.50 -11.83
C THR A 422 -16.26 21.51 -11.11
N LEU A 423 -16.46 21.66 -9.80
CA LEU A 423 -17.23 20.74 -8.96
C LEU A 423 -18.62 21.29 -8.56
N ASP A 424 -19.05 22.41 -9.18
CA ASP A 424 -20.36 23.02 -8.93
C ASP A 424 -21.48 22.21 -9.60
N PHE A 425 -21.73 21.03 -9.07
CA PHE A 425 -22.83 20.16 -9.52
C PHE A 425 -23.35 19.28 -8.38
N ALA A 426 -24.55 18.73 -8.55
CA ALA A 426 -25.11 17.71 -7.66
C ALA A 426 -24.86 16.32 -8.26
N PRO A 427 -24.15 15.40 -7.56
CA PRO A 427 -24.09 14.00 -7.97
C PRO A 427 -25.51 13.42 -8.01
N GLY A 428 -25.88 12.84 -9.14
CA GLY A 428 -27.22 12.26 -9.32
C GLY A 428 -27.51 11.10 -8.37
N GLU A 429 -28.79 10.76 -8.21
CA GLU A 429 -29.19 9.54 -7.50
C GLU A 429 -29.00 8.30 -8.38
N GLY A 430 -28.62 7.16 -7.76
CA GLY A 430 -28.46 5.89 -8.47
C GLY A 430 -27.36 5.90 -9.52
N LEU A 431 -26.24 6.55 -9.27
CA LEU A 431 -25.10 6.56 -10.18
C LEU A 431 -24.65 5.13 -10.54
N MET A 432 -24.40 4.89 -11.82
CA MET A 432 -23.77 3.65 -12.28
C MET A 432 -22.39 3.49 -11.66
N GLN A 433 -21.95 2.25 -11.43
CA GLN A 433 -20.69 1.95 -10.74
C GLN A 433 -19.48 2.67 -11.35
N ARG A 434 -19.37 2.77 -12.68
CA ARG A 434 -18.27 3.51 -13.34
C ARG A 434 -18.26 5.00 -12.95
N LYS A 435 -19.44 5.64 -12.82
CA LYS A 435 -19.55 7.05 -12.39
C LYS A 435 -19.21 7.21 -10.91
N LEU A 436 -19.49 6.20 -10.07
CA LEU A 436 -19.03 6.16 -8.68
C LEU A 436 -17.51 6.06 -8.61
N VAL A 437 -16.87 5.26 -9.48
CA VAL A 437 -15.41 5.20 -9.58
C VAL A 437 -14.82 6.58 -9.92
N ASP A 438 -15.36 7.25 -10.95
CA ASP A 438 -14.85 8.57 -11.35
C ASP A 438 -15.08 9.62 -10.25
N LEU A 439 -16.23 9.60 -9.58
CA LEU A 439 -16.51 10.47 -8.42
C LEU A 439 -15.53 10.20 -7.26
N GLY A 440 -15.26 8.94 -6.96
CA GLY A 440 -14.27 8.57 -5.94
C GLY A 440 -12.86 9.03 -6.29
N LYS A 441 -12.47 8.94 -7.57
CA LYS A 441 -11.19 9.49 -8.07
C LYS A 441 -11.12 11.01 -7.91
N ILE A 442 -12.20 11.73 -8.19
CA ILE A 442 -12.30 13.19 -8.00
C ILE A 442 -12.10 13.53 -6.52
N ILE A 443 -12.89 12.91 -5.63
CA ILE A 443 -12.83 13.16 -4.19
C ILE A 443 -11.44 12.89 -3.63
N SER A 444 -10.80 11.78 -4.03
CA SER A 444 -9.45 11.43 -3.58
C SER A 444 -8.41 12.47 -4.00
N ARG A 445 -8.57 13.10 -5.18
CA ARG A 445 -7.68 14.16 -5.65
C ARG A 445 -7.88 15.47 -4.90
N VAL A 446 -9.12 15.81 -4.53
CA VAL A 446 -9.37 16.99 -3.68
C VAL A 446 -8.80 16.78 -2.27
N ILE A 447 -8.93 15.57 -1.71
CA ILE A 447 -8.29 15.21 -0.43
C ILE A 447 -6.76 15.35 -0.54
N ALA A 448 -6.16 14.82 -1.60
CA ALA A 448 -4.71 14.94 -1.84
C ALA A 448 -4.26 16.40 -1.98
N ALA A 449 -5.04 17.23 -2.66
CA ALA A 449 -4.78 18.66 -2.78
C ALA A 449 -4.77 19.35 -1.40
N SER A 450 -5.72 19.00 -0.50
CA SER A 450 -5.72 19.53 0.87
C SER A 450 -4.43 19.16 1.61
N TYR A 451 -3.91 17.94 1.43
CA TYR A 451 -2.65 17.54 2.06
C TYR A 451 -1.43 18.26 1.48
N VAL A 452 -1.42 18.51 0.15
CA VAL A 452 -0.35 19.28 -0.50
C VAL A 452 -0.33 20.72 0.03
N LEU A 453 -1.52 21.34 0.22
CA LEU A 453 -1.62 22.69 0.80
C LEU A 453 -1.23 22.72 2.29
N ALA A 454 -1.59 21.69 3.06
CA ALA A 454 -1.16 21.58 4.45
C ALA A 454 0.37 21.47 4.55
N LEU A 455 1.00 20.68 3.69
CA LEU A 455 2.47 20.58 3.62
C LEU A 455 3.13 21.91 3.22
N ALA A 456 2.49 22.70 2.32
CA ALA A 456 2.93 24.03 1.96
C ALA A 456 2.93 25.00 3.16
N ASN A 457 1.87 24.94 4.00
CA ASN A 457 1.77 25.75 5.21
C ASN A 457 2.88 25.44 6.23
N ASP A 458 3.46 24.24 6.18
CA ASP A 458 4.62 23.84 6.99
C ASP A 458 5.97 24.19 6.34
N GLY A 459 5.96 24.97 5.25
CA GLY A 459 7.16 25.51 4.60
C GLY A 459 7.72 24.68 3.44
N PHE A 460 6.91 23.77 2.87
CA PHE A 460 7.32 23.05 1.66
C PHE A 460 7.41 23.98 0.44
N ARG A 461 8.22 23.63 -0.56
CA ARG A 461 8.51 24.46 -1.75
C ARG A 461 7.25 24.79 -2.57
N ASP A 462 6.98 26.08 -2.77
CA ASP A 462 5.80 26.60 -3.47
C ASP A 462 5.73 26.18 -4.94
N ASP A 463 6.86 26.08 -5.64
CA ASP A 463 6.90 25.67 -7.04
C ASP A 463 6.43 24.22 -7.25
N LEU A 464 6.80 23.31 -6.35
CA LEU A 464 6.33 21.92 -6.37
C LEU A 464 4.86 21.79 -5.96
N VAL A 465 4.42 22.61 -5.00
CA VAL A 465 3.01 22.70 -4.60
C VAL A 465 2.15 23.16 -5.78
N THR A 466 2.53 24.28 -6.41
CA THR A 466 1.82 24.84 -7.56
C THR A 466 1.69 23.81 -8.71
N GLY A 467 2.80 23.15 -9.08
CA GLY A 467 2.80 22.13 -10.10
C GLY A 467 1.89 20.95 -9.77
N SER A 468 1.85 20.51 -8.51
CA SER A 468 1.00 19.42 -8.06
C SER A 468 -0.49 19.78 -8.11
N ILE A 469 -0.87 20.96 -7.66
CA ILE A 469 -2.25 21.46 -7.73
C ILE A 469 -2.72 21.58 -9.18
N GLU A 470 -1.87 22.06 -10.10
CA GLU A 470 -2.22 22.18 -11.51
C GLU A 470 -2.48 20.80 -12.16
N HIS A 471 -1.66 19.80 -11.88
CA HIS A 471 -1.90 18.43 -12.36
C HIS A 471 -3.19 17.84 -11.79
N LEU A 472 -3.47 18.05 -10.49
CA LEU A 472 -4.72 17.60 -9.87
C LEU A 472 -5.95 18.30 -10.50
N ARG A 473 -5.86 19.60 -10.83
CA ARG A 473 -6.93 20.33 -11.52
C ARG A 473 -7.23 19.74 -12.90
N ARG A 474 -6.20 19.43 -13.68
CA ARG A 474 -6.35 18.79 -15.00
C ARG A 474 -7.01 17.42 -14.90
N ASP A 475 -6.55 16.60 -13.96
CA ASP A 475 -7.14 15.28 -13.73
C ASP A 475 -8.61 15.37 -13.33
N ILE A 476 -8.96 16.28 -12.41
CA ILE A 476 -10.34 16.50 -11.95
C ILE A 476 -11.21 16.97 -13.10
N ALA A 477 -10.76 17.93 -13.90
CA ALA A 477 -11.52 18.43 -15.05
C ALA A 477 -11.81 17.31 -16.06
N HIS A 478 -10.84 16.44 -16.34
CA HIS A 478 -11.02 15.29 -17.21
C HIS A 478 -12.03 14.28 -16.64
N LEU A 479 -11.93 13.96 -15.36
CA LEU A 479 -12.86 13.04 -14.68
C LEU A 479 -14.28 13.60 -14.65
N VAL A 480 -14.47 14.90 -14.43
CA VAL A 480 -15.78 15.56 -14.46
C VAL A 480 -16.39 15.48 -15.87
N SER A 481 -15.59 15.68 -16.93
CA SER A 481 -16.06 15.49 -18.30
C SER A 481 -16.61 14.08 -18.51
N ASN A 482 -15.96 13.05 -17.97
CA ASN A 482 -16.43 11.66 -18.06
C ASN A 482 -17.76 11.43 -17.32
N LEU A 483 -18.01 12.13 -16.21
CA LEU A 483 -19.26 12.02 -15.46
C LEU A 483 -20.48 12.47 -16.29
N TYR A 484 -20.31 13.47 -17.19
CA TYR A 484 -21.38 13.96 -18.05
C TYR A 484 -21.63 13.09 -19.28
N LEU A 485 -20.70 12.21 -19.66
CA LEU A 485 -20.90 11.28 -20.76
C LEU A 485 -21.91 10.20 -20.36
N ASP A 486 -23.10 10.26 -20.96
CA ASP A 486 -24.17 9.28 -20.67
C ASP A 486 -24.25 8.21 -21.78
N SER A 487 -23.20 7.40 -21.87
CA SER A 487 -23.19 6.27 -22.79
C SER A 487 -23.40 4.95 -22.03
N ARG A 488 -24.49 4.26 -22.31
CA ARG A 488 -24.73 2.89 -21.84
C ARG A 488 -24.13 1.89 -22.83
N VAL A 489 -22.82 1.72 -22.74
CA VAL A 489 -22.13 0.70 -23.55
C VAL A 489 -22.18 -0.63 -22.82
N LYS A 490 -22.66 -1.68 -23.50
CA LYS A 490 -22.62 -3.07 -23.01
C LYS A 490 -21.68 -3.89 -23.87
N VAL A 491 -21.11 -4.92 -23.31
CA VAL A 491 -20.41 -5.96 -24.05
C VAL A 491 -21.44 -6.64 -24.99
N ILE A 492 -21.00 -6.94 -26.19
CA ILE A 492 -21.76 -7.70 -27.19
C ILE A 492 -21.25 -9.13 -27.13
N ASP A 493 -22.07 -10.06 -26.68
CA ASP A 493 -21.64 -11.44 -26.39
C ASP A 493 -21.29 -12.23 -27.66
N ASP A 494 -21.99 -11.96 -28.77
CA ASP A 494 -21.76 -12.57 -30.09
C ASP A 494 -20.87 -11.73 -31.01
N TYR A 495 -19.94 -10.96 -30.44
CA TYR A 495 -19.11 -10.00 -31.17
C TYR A 495 -18.29 -10.58 -32.33
N VAL A 496 -18.10 -11.92 -32.35
CA VAL A 496 -17.29 -12.58 -33.39
C VAL A 496 -18.03 -12.59 -34.73
N THR A 497 -19.38 -12.63 -34.72
CA THR A 497 -20.17 -12.69 -35.95
C THR A 497 -20.14 -11.36 -36.71
N GLY A 498 -19.58 -11.35 -37.93
CA GLY A 498 -19.49 -10.16 -38.77
C GLY A 498 -18.56 -9.05 -38.25
N SER A 499 -17.64 -9.37 -37.31
CA SER A 499 -16.71 -8.41 -36.71
C SER A 499 -15.31 -8.42 -37.33
N ASP A 500 -15.02 -9.38 -38.21
CA ASP A 500 -13.76 -9.46 -38.93
C ASP A 500 -13.86 -8.63 -40.23
N TRP A 501 -12.98 -7.65 -40.39
CA TRP A 501 -12.92 -6.77 -41.57
C TRP A 501 -12.73 -7.55 -42.89
N LEU A 502 -12.10 -8.73 -42.84
CA LEU A 502 -11.95 -9.62 -43.99
C LEU A 502 -13.31 -10.09 -44.56
N SER A 503 -14.35 -10.09 -43.77
CA SER A 503 -15.70 -10.43 -44.21
C SER A 503 -16.34 -9.34 -45.10
N PHE A 504 -15.70 -8.16 -45.22
CA PHE A 504 -16.19 -6.99 -45.95
C PHE A 504 -15.27 -6.56 -47.09
N THR A 505 -14.26 -7.34 -47.43
CA THR A 505 -13.35 -7.11 -48.55
C THR A 505 -13.59 -8.12 -49.73
#